data_b6804b76bd7dc06eb56674de380d1770
#
_entry.id   b6804b76bd7dc06eb56674de380d1770
#
_cell.length_a   1.000
_cell.length_b   1.000
_cell.length_c   1.000
_cell.angle_alpha   90.00
_cell.angle_beta   90.00
_cell.angle_gamma   90.00
#
_symmetry.space_group_name_H-M   'P 1'
#
loop_
_entity.id
_entity.type
_entity.pdbx_description
1 polymer ?
#
loop_
_entity_poly.entity_id
_entity_poly.type
_entity_poly.pdbx_seq_one_letter_code
_entity_poly.pdbx_strand_id
1 'polypeptide(L)'
;PYKVFTPFYKRWLAMIETAGLTLSPTPAAMAINTIQLAKDSRNTNDYITIDAFYRAYLTPTAALDKQLNHVGKLAQLLYPAGEAAAQSRLDDFLKKHIADYNTARDVPALNNHLGATSRLSPYLAIGMLSPRLCYLKARQKLNSQQGLGSEKDIMRWISELAWRDFYYDVMVNRPD
;
A
#
# COMPACT_ATOMS: atom_id res chain seq x y z
N PRO A 1 -3.07 -1.33 25.04
CA PRO A 1 -2.64 -2.19 23.92
C PRO A 1 -3.52 -3.45 23.84
N TYR A 2 -3.95 -3.80 22.64
CA TYR A 2 -4.77 -4.98 22.42
C TYR A 2 -3.90 -6.24 22.35
N LYS A 3 -4.36 -7.33 22.99
CA LYS A 3 -3.70 -8.63 22.93
C LYS A 3 -4.31 -9.56 21.88
N VAL A 4 -5.56 -9.28 21.49
CA VAL A 4 -6.38 -10.13 20.61
C VAL A 4 -7.03 -9.26 19.55
N PHE A 5 -7.10 -9.77 18.32
CA PHE A 5 -7.62 -9.03 17.18
C PHE A 5 -9.09 -8.64 17.28
N THR A 6 -9.96 -9.52 17.74
CA THR A 6 -11.42 -9.28 17.72
C THR A 6 -11.85 -8.01 18.47
N PRO A 7 -11.41 -7.74 19.72
CA PRO A 7 -11.74 -6.48 20.38
C PRO A 7 -11.08 -5.27 19.71
N PHE A 8 -9.87 -5.42 19.16
CA PHE A 8 -9.24 -4.39 18.36
C PHE A 8 -10.09 -4.03 17.15
N TYR A 9 -10.51 -5.02 16.36
CA TYR A 9 -11.30 -4.83 15.15
C TYR A 9 -12.63 -4.12 15.42
N LYS A 10 -13.33 -4.51 16.47
CA LYS A 10 -14.58 -3.84 16.89
C LYS A 10 -14.32 -2.35 17.20
N ARG A 11 -13.28 -2.04 17.93
CA ARG A 11 -12.90 -0.66 18.26
C ARG A 11 -12.47 0.11 17.02
N TRP A 12 -11.68 -0.51 16.15
CA TRP A 12 -11.19 0.06 14.89
C TRP A 12 -12.36 0.49 13.99
N LEU A 13 -13.36 -0.40 13.79
CA LEU A 13 -14.57 -0.07 13.03
C LEU A 13 -15.35 1.09 13.68
N ALA A 14 -15.61 1.01 14.98
CA ALA A 14 -16.34 2.05 15.70
C ALA A 14 -15.66 3.42 15.60
N MET A 15 -14.33 3.46 15.66
CA MET A 15 -13.59 4.72 15.50
C MET A 15 -13.75 5.30 14.09
N ILE A 16 -13.67 4.49 13.05
CA ILE A 16 -13.86 4.95 11.67
C ILE A 16 -15.30 5.44 11.45
N GLU A 17 -16.28 4.74 11.97
CA GLU A 17 -17.70 5.10 11.84
C GLU A 17 -18.03 6.39 12.59
N THR A 18 -17.43 6.61 13.75
CA THR A 18 -17.68 7.81 14.58
C THR A 18 -16.92 9.03 14.09
N ALA A 19 -15.62 8.87 13.79
CA ALA A 19 -14.76 9.99 13.40
C ALA A 19 -14.88 10.37 11.92
N GLY A 20 -15.41 9.45 11.10
CA GLY A 20 -15.32 9.53 9.65
C GLY A 20 -13.90 9.29 9.15
N LEU A 21 -13.78 8.75 7.97
CA LEU A 21 -12.50 8.54 7.31
C LEU A 21 -12.40 9.51 6.13
N THR A 22 -11.48 10.46 6.20
CA THR A 22 -11.20 11.38 5.11
C THR A 22 -9.85 11.08 4.47
N LEU A 23 -9.77 11.26 3.15
CA LEU A 23 -8.49 11.29 2.45
C LEU A 23 -7.90 12.69 2.58
N SER A 24 -6.61 12.75 2.89
CA SER A 24 -5.90 14.02 2.74
C SER A 24 -5.93 14.44 1.27
N PRO A 25 -6.22 15.71 0.96
CA PRO A 25 -6.16 16.19 -0.41
C PRO A 25 -4.73 15.99 -0.94
N THR A 26 -4.61 15.69 -2.22
CA THR A 26 -3.31 15.74 -2.89
C THR A 26 -2.76 17.16 -2.70
N PRO A 27 -1.54 17.34 -2.18
CA PRO A 27 -0.94 18.65 -2.08
C PRO A 27 -1.00 19.30 -3.46
N ALA A 28 -1.48 20.55 -3.54
CA ALA A 28 -1.30 21.34 -4.75
C ALA A 28 0.19 21.29 -5.09
N ALA A 29 0.51 21.16 -6.38
CA ALA A 29 1.90 21.13 -6.83
C ALA A 29 2.62 22.29 -6.14
N MET A 30 3.36 21.99 -5.08
CA MET A 30 4.23 22.98 -4.47
C MET A 30 5.23 23.28 -5.56
N ALA A 31 5.24 24.53 -6.06
CA ALA A 31 6.44 25.01 -6.72
C ALA A 31 7.54 24.75 -5.71
N ILE A 32 8.34 23.72 -5.96
CA ILE A 32 9.60 23.54 -5.24
C ILE A 32 10.39 24.75 -5.73
N ASN A 33 10.24 25.86 -5.01
CA ASN A 33 11.18 26.95 -5.12
C ASN A 33 12.51 26.25 -4.83
N THR A 34 13.34 26.19 -5.85
CA THR A 34 14.70 25.69 -5.75
C THR A 34 15.23 26.30 -4.46
N ILE A 35 15.44 25.46 -3.45
CA ILE A 35 16.12 25.90 -2.25
C ILE A 35 17.45 26.37 -2.80
N GLN A 36 17.59 27.68 -2.98
CA GLN A 36 18.90 28.26 -3.15
C GLN A 36 19.57 27.99 -1.81
N LEU A 37 20.25 26.85 -1.74
CA LEU A 37 21.21 26.62 -0.69
C LEU A 37 22.07 27.86 -0.71
N ALA A 38 21.89 28.71 0.30
CA ALA A 38 22.72 29.86 0.48
C ALA A 38 24.17 29.35 0.26
N LYS A 39 24.88 29.96 -0.64
CA LYS A 39 26.30 29.70 -0.82
C LYS A 39 26.97 30.13 0.47
N ASP A 40 26.86 29.27 1.49
CA ASP A 40 27.66 29.41 2.68
C ASP A 40 29.08 29.13 2.22
N SER A 41 29.92 30.15 2.24
CA SER A 41 31.29 30.17 1.74
C SER A 41 32.24 29.26 2.54
N ARG A 42 31.69 28.38 3.37
CA ARG A 42 32.41 27.41 4.18
C ARG A 42 32.31 26.02 3.58
N ASN A 43 33.26 25.70 2.72
CA ASN A 43 33.58 24.36 2.23
C ASN A 43 32.53 23.71 1.30
N THR A 44 32.67 23.96 0.00
CA THR A 44 31.90 23.35 -1.08
C THR A 44 32.21 21.85 -1.30
N ASN A 45 33.11 21.26 -0.54
CA ASN A 45 33.55 19.86 -0.70
C ASN A 45 32.72 18.84 0.09
N ASP A 46 31.87 19.29 1.01
CA ASP A 46 31.13 18.39 1.91
C ASP A 46 29.71 18.07 1.44
N TYR A 47 29.26 18.65 0.32
CA TYR A 47 27.92 18.42 -0.20
C TYR A 47 27.95 17.60 -1.48
N ILE A 48 27.40 16.39 -1.42
CA ILE A 48 27.11 15.60 -2.62
C ILE A 48 25.84 16.17 -3.24
N THR A 49 25.89 16.55 -4.52
CA THR A 49 24.67 16.90 -5.26
C THR A 49 23.76 15.68 -5.35
N ILE A 50 22.45 15.91 -5.46
CA ILE A 50 21.47 14.82 -5.65
C ILE A 50 21.88 13.93 -6.83
N ASP A 51 22.32 14.53 -7.95
CA ASP A 51 22.79 13.77 -9.12
C ASP A 51 24.06 12.95 -8.82
N ALA A 52 25.01 13.50 -8.07
CA ALA A 52 26.22 12.78 -7.67
C ALA A 52 25.87 11.64 -6.70
N PHE A 53 24.95 11.86 -5.77
CA PHE A 53 24.43 10.81 -4.88
C PHE A 53 23.75 9.69 -5.67
N TYR A 54 22.85 10.04 -6.60
CA TYR A 54 22.19 9.05 -7.46
C TYR A 54 23.21 8.23 -8.25
N ARG A 55 24.20 8.87 -8.88
CA ARG A 55 25.24 8.17 -9.64
C ARG A 55 26.13 7.29 -8.77
N ALA A 56 26.49 7.74 -7.58
CA ALA A 56 27.39 7.01 -6.69
C ALA A 56 26.70 5.83 -5.96
N TYR A 57 25.45 6.01 -5.54
CA TYR A 57 24.80 5.09 -4.62
C TYR A 57 23.57 4.39 -5.19
N LEU A 58 22.93 4.96 -6.21
CA LEU A 58 21.71 4.43 -6.78
C LEU A 58 21.86 3.97 -8.23
N THR A 59 23.00 4.25 -8.88
CA THR A 59 23.30 3.64 -10.18
C THR A 59 23.81 2.21 -9.94
N PRO A 60 23.04 1.19 -10.31
CA PRO A 60 23.45 -0.19 -10.14
C PRO A 60 24.76 -0.46 -10.88
N THR A 61 25.67 -1.23 -10.29
CA THR A 61 26.80 -1.74 -11.04
C THR A 61 26.32 -2.68 -12.13
N ALA A 62 27.02 -2.78 -13.25
CA ALA A 62 26.64 -3.62 -14.39
C ALA A 62 26.36 -5.10 -14.00
N ALA A 63 27.03 -5.60 -12.97
CA ALA A 63 26.78 -6.94 -12.41
C ALA A 63 25.45 -7.03 -11.65
N LEU A 64 25.11 -6.00 -10.87
CA LEU A 64 23.86 -5.88 -10.14
C LEU A 64 22.69 -5.66 -11.11
N ASP A 65 22.89 -4.83 -12.14
CA ASP A 65 21.92 -4.61 -13.21
C ASP A 65 21.53 -5.92 -13.92
N LYS A 66 22.48 -6.80 -14.17
CA LYS A 66 22.20 -8.09 -14.83
C LYS A 66 21.36 -9.01 -13.95
N GLN A 67 21.58 -9.02 -12.63
CA GLN A 67 20.80 -9.80 -11.69
C GLN A 67 19.43 -9.14 -11.43
N LEU A 68 19.37 -7.82 -11.24
CA LEU A 68 18.13 -7.08 -11.02
C LEU A 68 17.24 -7.04 -12.25
N ASN A 69 17.80 -7.03 -13.47
CA ASN A 69 17.02 -7.05 -14.70
C ASN A 69 16.20 -8.32 -14.88
N HIS A 70 16.69 -9.47 -14.40
CA HIS A 70 15.92 -10.70 -14.44
C HIS A 70 14.78 -10.70 -13.42
N VAL A 71 15.08 -10.34 -12.18
CA VAL A 71 14.10 -10.23 -11.08
C VAL A 71 13.15 -9.05 -11.33
N GLY A 72 13.68 -7.92 -11.82
CA GLY A 72 12.90 -6.73 -12.08
C GLY A 72 11.85 -6.90 -13.18
N LYS A 73 12.14 -7.63 -14.25
CA LYS A 73 11.15 -7.94 -15.28
C LYS A 73 9.99 -8.77 -14.76
N LEU A 74 10.26 -9.80 -13.95
CA LEU A 74 9.21 -10.59 -13.29
C LEU A 74 8.41 -9.76 -12.28
N ALA A 75 9.09 -8.94 -11.49
CA ALA A 75 8.42 -8.05 -10.53
C ALA A 75 7.55 -7.00 -11.22
N GLN A 76 8.01 -6.40 -12.33
CA GLN A 76 7.23 -5.46 -13.12
C GLN A 76 5.97 -6.08 -13.76
N LEU A 77 6.04 -7.35 -14.16
CA LEU A 77 4.88 -8.07 -14.68
C LEU A 77 3.84 -8.35 -13.59
N LEU A 78 4.30 -8.70 -12.39
CA LEU A 78 3.43 -9.02 -11.26
C LEU A 78 2.93 -7.78 -10.51
N TYR A 79 3.80 -6.78 -10.37
CA TYR A 79 3.58 -5.57 -9.59
C TYR A 79 4.07 -4.33 -10.36
N PRO A 80 3.31 -3.87 -11.36
CA PRO A 80 3.66 -2.62 -12.05
C PRO A 80 3.82 -1.47 -11.04
N ALA A 81 4.87 -0.68 -11.20
CA ALA A 81 5.19 0.39 -10.26
C ALA A 81 4.23 1.59 -10.38
N GLY A 82 4.09 2.34 -9.29
CA GLY A 82 3.40 3.61 -9.24
C GLY A 82 1.99 3.54 -8.65
N GLU A 83 1.51 4.69 -8.20
CA GLU A 83 0.19 4.85 -7.58
C GLU A 83 -0.95 4.50 -8.54
N ALA A 84 -0.85 4.90 -9.80
CA ALA A 84 -1.86 4.59 -10.82
C ALA A 84 -2.02 3.08 -11.01
N ALA A 85 -0.92 2.33 -11.04
CA ALA A 85 -0.95 0.87 -11.13
C ALA A 85 -1.57 0.23 -9.88
N ALA A 86 -1.22 0.75 -8.70
CA ALA A 86 -1.77 0.29 -7.43
C ALA A 86 -3.29 0.52 -7.33
N GLN A 87 -3.76 1.70 -7.75
CA GLN A 87 -5.19 2.04 -7.79
C GLN A 87 -5.94 1.20 -8.82
N SER A 88 -5.37 1.02 -10.01
CA SER A 88 -5.96 0.16 -11.05
C SER A 88 -6.13 -1.27 -10.55
N ARG A 89 -5.14 -1.82 -9.84
CA ARG A 89 -5.23 -3.15 -9.24
C ARG A 89 -6.31 -3.24 -8.15
N LEU A 90 -6.45 -2.20 -7.32
CA LEU A 90 -7.52 -2.14 -6.32
C LEU A 90 -8.90 -2.15 -6.98
N ASP A 91 -9.08 -1.33 -8.02
CA ASP A 91 -10.35 -1.23 -8.75
C ASP A 91 -10.68 -2.54 -9.46
N ASP A 92 -9.70 -3.17 -10.08
CA ASP A 92 -9.88 -4.47 -10.74
C ASP A 92 -10.23 -5.57 -9.73
N PHE A 93 -9.56 -5.61 -8.59
CA PHE A 93 -9.87 -6.55 -7.51
C PHE A 93 -11.29 -6.37 -6.99
N LEU A 94 -11.69 -5.15 -6.64
CA LEU A 94 -13.02 -4.87 -6.13
C LEU A 94 -14.11 -5.11 -7.18
N LYS A 95 -13.81 -4.93 -8.46
CA LYS A 95 -14.77 -5.13 -9.56
C LYS A 95 -14.95 -6.60 -9.92
N LYS A 96 -13.86 -7.37 -9.98
CA LYS A 96 -13.85 -8.71 -10.61
C LYS A 96 -13.55 -9.86 -9.65
N HIS A 97 -12.79 -9.61 -8.57
CA HIS A 97 -12.16 -10.67 -7.79
C HIS A 97 -12.54 -10.68 -6.31
N ILE A 98 -13.38 -9.75 -5.87
CA ILE A 98 -13.83 -9.69 -4.46
C ILE A 98 -14.84 -10.80 -4.13
N ALA A 99 -15.53 -11.33 -5.15
CA ALA A 99 -16.45 -12.45 -4.96
C ALA A 99 -15.67 -13.68 -4.46
N ASP A 100 -16.29 -14.40 -3.54
CA ASP A 100 -15.73 -15.59 -2.90
C ASP A 100 -14.43 -15.35 -2.09
N TYR A 101 -14.05 -14.09 -1.88
CA TYR A 101 -12.81 -13.76 -1.16
C TYR A 101 -12.77 -14.41 0.23
N ASN A 102 -13.92 -14.46 0.92
CA ASN A 102 -13.99 -15.04 2.26
C ASN A 102 -13.59 -16.53 2.30
N THR A 103 -13.80 -17.25 1.22
CA THR A 103 -13.51 -18.69 1.11
C THR A 103 -12.24 -18.97 0.31
N ALA A 104 -11.99 -18.23 -0.77
CA ALA A 104 -10.90 -18.49 -1.70
C ALA A 104 -9.52 -18.10 -1.13
N ARG A 105 -9.45 -17.06 -0.31
CA ARG A 105 -8.17 -16.53 0.22
C ARG A 105 -7.38 -17.54 1.06
N ASP A 106 -8.08 -18.41 1.77
CA ASP A 106 -7.46 -19.37 2.70
C ASP A 106 -7.10 -20.70 2.01
N VAL A 107 -7.34 -20.82 0.70
CA VAL A 107 -7.01 -22.01 -0.09
C VAL A 107 -5.69 -21.81 -0.83
N PRO A 108 -4.58 -22.45 -0.41
CA PRO A 108 -3.26 -22.22 -1.00
C PRO A 108 -3.21 -22.51 -2.51
N ALA A 109 -3.93 -23.51 -2.98
CA ALA A 109 -3.98 -23.86 -4.41
C ALA A 109 -4.58 -22.73 -5.28
N LEU A 110 -5.49 -21.92 -4.74
CA LEU A 110 -6.10 -20.79 -5.44
C LEU A 110 -5.25 -19.51 -5.37
N ASN A 111 -4.29 -19.42 -4.45
CA ASN A 111 -3.43 -18.26 -4.29
C ASN A 111 -2.47 -18.03 -5.46
N ASN A 112 -2.23 -19.04 -6.29
CA ASN A 112 -1.48 -18.90 -7.54
C ASN A 112 -2.29 -18.19 -8.65
N HIS A 113 -3.62 -18.11 -8.49
CA HIS A 113 -4.49 -17.39 -9.40
C HIS A 113 -4.60 -15.91 -8.96
N LEU A 114 -4.59 -15.00 -9.94
CA LEU A 114 -4.65 -13.54 -9.69
C LEU A 114 -5.90 -13.08 -8.93
N GLY A 115 -6.92 -13.93 -8.78
CA GLY A 115 -8.21 -13.59 -8.21
C GLY A 115 -8.40 -13.94 -6.73
N ALA A 116 -7.63 -14.87 -6.15
CA ALA A 116 -7.88 -15.33 -4.78
C ALA A 116 -7.50 -14.28 -3.71
N THR A 117 -6.54 -13.41 -4.00
CA THR A 117 -6.12 -12.32 -3.11
C THR A 117 -5.95 -11.02 -3.89
N SER A 118 -6.04 -9.89 -3.19
CA SER A 118 -5.90 -8.56 -3.83
C SER A 118 -4.47 -8.27 -4.32
N ARG A 119 -3.47 -8.92 -3.72
CA ARG A 119 -2.03 -8.68 -3.96
C ARG A 119 -1.64 -7.20 -3.83
N LEU A 120 -2.26 -6.48 -2.91
CA LEU A 120 -2.00 -5.05 -2.67
C LEU A 120 -0.93 -4.82 -1.59
N SER A 121 -0.48 -5.86 -0.90
CA SER A 121 0.47 -5.72 0.21
C SER A 121 1.77 -4.98 -0.16
N PRO A 122 2.43 -5.19 -1.32
CA PRO A 122 3.61 -4.43 -1.68
C PRO A 122 3.33 -2.93 -1.82
N TYR A 123 2.22 -2.57 -2.44
CA TYR A 123 1.82 -1.16 -2.62
C TYR A 123 1.48 -0.47 -1.31
N LEU A 124 0.80 -1.19 -0.39
CA LEU A 124 0.49 -0.70 0.95
C LEU A 124 1.74 -0.55 1.82
N ALA A 125 2.72 -1.47 1.67
CA ALA A 125 3.95 -1.46 2.46
C ALA A 125 4.81 -0.23 2.20
N ILE A 126 4.90 0.20 0.94
CA ILE A 126 5.74 1.33 0.51
C ILE A 126 4.95 2.63 0.32
N GLY A 127 3.66 2.64 0.68
CA GLY A 127 2.83 3.85 0.64
C GLY A 127 2.32 4.26 -0.74
N MET A 128 2.50 3.45 -1.78
CA MET A 128 1.92 3.71 -3.12
C MET A 128 0.39 3.62 -3.13
N LEU A 129 -0.20 2.97 -2.13
CA LEU A 129 -1.64 2.85 -1.95
C LEU A 129 -2.00 3.15 -0.50
N SER A 130 -2.95 4.07 -0.32
CA SER A 130 -3.45 4.40 1.01
C SER A 130 -4.42 3.32 1.52
N PRO A 131 -4.24 2.76 2.73
CA PRO A 131 -5.23 1.85 3.32
C PRO A 131 -6.58 2.55 3.56
N ARG A 132 -6.60 3.86 3.77
CA ARG A 132 -7.85 4.64 3.86
C ARG A 132 -8.61 4.63 2.54
N LEU A 133 -7.92 4.80 1.41
CA LEU A 133 -8.53 4.71 0.08
C LEU A 133 -9.09 3.30 -0.16
N CYS A 134 -8.35 2.26 0.23
CA CYS A 134 -8.81 0.88 0.15
C CYS A 134 -10.14 0.67 0.90
N TYR A 135 -10.21 1.14 2.14
CA TYR A 135 -11.41 1.06 2.96
C TYR A 135 -12.59 1.81 2.33
N LEU A 136 -12.38 3.06 1.91
CA LEU A 136 -13.44 3.89 1.33
C LEU A 136 -14.01 3.28 0.05
N LYS A 137 -13.16 2.78 -0.85
CA LYS A 137 -13.62 2.11 -2.08
C LYS A 137 -14.37 0.81 -1.78
N ALA A 138 -13.94 0.04 -0.79
CA ALA A 138 -14.65 -1.16 -0.35
C ALA A 138 -16.02 -0.84 0.25
N ARG A 139 -16.11 0.20 1.08
CA ARG A 139 -17.38 0.67 1.65
C ARG A 139 -18.30 1.24 0.57
N GLN A 140 -17.78 1.96 -0.39
CA GLN A 140 -18.55 2.45 -1.53
C GLN A 140 -19.16 1.30 -2.32
N LYS A 141 -18.37 0.24 -2.57
CA LYS A 141 -18.87 -0.97 -3.24
C LYS A 141 -19.96 -1.65 -2.43
N LEU A 142 -19.77 -1.79 -1.13
CA LEU A 142 -20.78 -2.37 -0.23
C LEU A 142 -22.10 -1.59 -0.30
N ASN A 143 -22.05 -0.26 -0.24
CA ASN A 143 -23.22 0.60 -0.27
C ASN A 143 -23.92 0.64 -1.64
N SER A 144 -23.19 0.42 -2.72
CA SER A 144 -23.77 0.45 -4.07
C SER A 144 -24.63 -0.76 -4.40
N GLN A 145 -24.49 -1.86 -3.66
CA GLN A 145 -25.13 -3.16 -3.93
C GLN A 145 -24.95 -3.65 -5.37
N GLN A 146 -23.98 -3.06 -6.11
CA GLN A 146 -23.73 -3.36 -7.51
C GLN A 146 -22.54 -4.30 -7.66
N GLY A 147 -22.74 -5.33 -8.45
CA GLY A 147 -21.66 -6.19 -8.93
C GLY A 147 -21.35 -7.38 -8.01
N LEU A 148 -20.25 -8.06 -8.32
CA LEU A 148 -19.80 -9.28 -7.67
C LEU A 148 -19.30 -9.02 -6.23
N GLY A 149 -19.53 -10.01 -5.37
CA GLY A 149 -19.07 -10.01 -3.99
C GLY A 149 -20.18 -9.78 -2.97
N SER A 150 -20.28 -10.65 -1.98
CA SER A 150 -21.20 -10.51 -0.87
C SER A 150 -20.69 -9.49 0.15
N GLU A 151 -21.57 -8.98 1.01
CA GLU A 151 -21.17 -8.20 2.17
C GLU A 151 -20.09 -8.91 2.99
N LYS A 152 -20.23 -10.22 3.16
CA LYS A 152 -19.29 -11.07 3.89
C LYS A 152 -17.89 -11.04 3.27
N ASP A 153 -17.78 -11.10 1.95
CA ASP A 153 -16.50 -11.04 1.23
C ASP A 153 -15.82 -9.69 1.40
N ILE A 154 -16.59 -8.61 1.24
CA ILE A 154 -16.08 -7.23 1.37
C ILE A 154 -15.64 -6.96 2.81
N MET A 155 -16.46 -7.34 3.81
CA MET A 155 -16.11 -7.15 5.22
C MET A 155 -14.93 -8.02 5.64
N ARG A 156 -14.80 -9.23 5.09
CA ARG A 156 -13.62 -10.07 5.30
C ARG A 156 -12.38 -9.40 4.76
N TRP A 157 -12.43 -8.81 3.56
CA TRP A 157 -11.30 -8.09 3.01
C TRP A 157 -10.96 -6.82 3.81
N ILE A 158 -11.97 -6.06 4.27
CA ILE A 158 -11.77 -4.92 5.16
C ILE A 158 -11.07 -5.34 6.46
N SER A 159 -11.39 -6.52 7.00
CA SER A 159 -10.72 -7.01 8.20
C SER A 159 -9.22 -7.22 8.01
N GLU A 160 -8.75 -7.48 6.79
CA GLU A 160 -7.30 -7.61 6.52
C GLU A 160 -6.57 -6.25 6.59
N LEU A 161 -7.25 -5.14 6.29
CA LEU A 161 -6.70 -3.81 6.52
C LEU A 161 -6.57 -3.53 8.03
N ALA A 162 -7.56 -3.95 8.82
CA ALA A 162 -7.50 -3.85 10.27
C ALA A 162 -6.42 -4.76 10.89
N TRP A 163 -6.17 -5.95 10.33
CA TRP A 163 -5.07 -6.82 10.75
C TRP A 163 -3.71 -6.13 10.59
N ARG A 164 -3.51 -5.41 9.51
CA ARG A 164 -2.29 -4.62 9.31
C ARG A 164 -2.10 -3.61 10.44
N ASP A 165 -3.12 -2.85 10.77
CA ASP A 165 -3.06 -1.83 11.83
C ASP A 165 -2.92 -2.47 13.21
N PHE A 166 -3.53 -3.64 13.44
CA PHE A 166 -3.35 -4.42 14.66
C PHE A 166 -1.90 -4.85 14.86
N TYR A 167 -1.22 -5.32 13.81
CA TYR A 167 0.18 -5.69 13.93
C TYR A 167 1.08 -4.48 14.16
N TYR A 168 0.76 -3.30 13.64
CA TYR A 168 1.45 -2.08 14.02
C TYR A 168 1.26 -1.74 15.51
N ASP A 169 0.03 -1.85 16.04
CA ASP A 169 -0.25 -1.67 17.47
C ASP A 169 0.56 -2.65 18.32
N VAL A 170 0.63 -3.91 17.90
CA VAL A 170 1.44 -4.94 18.59
C VAL A 170 2.92 -4.57 18.59
N MET A 171 3.49 -4.20 17.44
CA MET A 171 4.92 -3.86 17.32
C MET A 171 5.30 -2.63 18.15
N VAL A 172 4.42 -1.61 18.18
CA VAL A 172 4.67 -0.40 18.98
C VAL A 172 4.59 -0.67 20.48
N ASN A 173 3.65 -1.51 20.91
CA ASN A 173 3.38 -1.74 22.33
C ASN A 173 4.13 -2.95 22.92
N ARG A 174 4.76 -3.75 22.05
CA ARG A 174 5.53 -4.95 22.44
C ARG A 174 6.73 -5.10 21.51
N PRO A 175 7.75 -4.26 21.71
CA PRO A 175 8.94 -4.26 20.86
C PRO A 175 9.87 -5.46 21.10
N ASP A 176 9.61 -6.29 22.13
CA ASP A 176 10.45 -7.42 22.60
C ASP A 176 10.25 -8.68 21.76
#